data_e9c777049a3d7511b3af1c2192b59469
#
_entry.id   e9c777049a3d7511b3af1c2192b59469
#
_cell.length_a   1.000
_cell.length_b   1.000
_cell.length_c   1.000
_cell.angle_alpha   90.00
_cell.angle_beta   90.00
_cell.angle_gamma   90.00
#
_symmetry.space_group_name_H-M   'P 1'
#
loop_
_entity.id
_entity.type
_entity.pdbx_description
1 polymer ?
#
loop_
_entity_poly.entity_id
_entity_poly.type
_entity_poly.pdbx_seq_one_letter_code
_entity_poly.pdbx_strand_id
1 'polypeptide(L)'
;MEIVTKRCLLRNWRAEDEPRVFDIYSRWEVARWLGSEPRAMESADEARRLIERWGDLNDSEPLARRWAVALPDGHLLGTLILVPLPDGAGEVEVGWHFHPDAWGQGYASETARAALGWGFQHGLPEIFAVVRPDNAASIALCARLGMQALGRTTRYYGSELELFRATR
;
A
#
# COMPACT_ATOMS: atom_id res chain seq x y z
N MET A 1 11.04 -11.00 5.37
CA MET A 1 11.85 -10.25 4.35
C MET A 1 11.77 -8.77 4.65
N GLU A 2 12.90 -8.07 4.61
CA GLU A 2 12.99 -6.64 4.92
C GLU A 2 13.63 -5.88 3.76
N ILE A 3 13.18 -4.65 3.54
CA ILE A 3 13.77 -3.72 2.57
C ILE A 3 14.15 -2.46 3.34
N VAL A 4 15.44 -2.14 3.34
CA VAL A 4 15.96 -0.92 3.96
C VAL A 4 16.07 0.17 2.89
N THR A 5 15.49 1.33 3.17
CA THR A 5 15.62 2.53 2.35
C THR A 5 16.49 3.56 3.05
N LYS A 6 16.58 4.78 2.54
CA LYS A 6 17.39 5.84 3.18
C LYS A 6 16.89 6.18 4.60
N ARG A 7 15.57 6.17 4.82
CA ARG A 7 14.94 6.63 6.07
C ARG A 7 13.99 5.62 6.67
N CYS A 8 13.58 4.58 5.92
CA CYS A 8 12.53 3.66 6.33
C CYS A 8 12.98 2.21 6.24
N LEU A 9 12.29 1.38 7.01
CA LEU A 9 12.34 -0.07 6.98
C LEU A 9 10.95 -0.60 6.57
N LEU A 10 10.89 -1.36 5.48
CA LEU A 10 9.73 -2.16 5.12
C LEU A 10 9.95 -3.55 5.70
N ARG A 11 9.09 -3.99 6.61
CA ARG A 11 9.23 -5.24 7.35
C ARG A 11 7.91 -6.01 7.46
N ASN A 12 7.97 -7.24 7.90
CA ASN A 12 6.77 -7.96 8.28
C ASN A 12 6.07 -7.28 9.47
N TRP A 13 4.77 -7.48 9.55
CA TRP A 13 3.95 -7.04 10.65
C TRP A 13 4.31 -7.77 11.95
N ARG A 14 4.07 -7.11 13.08
CA ARG A 14 4.29 -7.62 14.41
C ARG A 14 3.05 -7.37 15.26
N ALA A 15 2.83 -8.18 16.28
CA ALA A 15 1.68 -8.00 17.17
C ALA A 15 1.68 -6.63 17.87
N GLU A 16 2.85 -6.11 18.20
CA GLU A 16 3.00 -4.79 18.81
C GLU A 16 2.60 -3.61 17.91
N ASP A 17 2.41 -3.84 16.60
CA ASP A 17 1.94 -2.81 15.66
C ASP A 17 0.43 -2.53 15.79
N GLU A 18 -0.33 -3.40 16.48
CA GLU A 18 -1.79 -3.31 16.60
C GLU A 18 -2.31 -1.92 16.95
N PRO A 19 -1.81 -1.22 17.99
CA PRO A 19 -2.34 0.09 18.36
C PRO A 19 -2.17 1.13 17.24
N ARG A 20 -1.06 1.08 16.52
CA ARG A 20 -0.78 2.02 15.45
C ARG A 20 -1.57 1.67 14.18
N VAL A 21 -1.77 0.39 13.90
CA VAL A 21 -2.66 -0.06 12.81
C VAL A 21 -4.08 0.44 13.06
N PHE A 22 -4.59 0.29 14.28
CA PHE A 22 -5.89 0.82 14.65
C PHE A 22 -5.95 2.34 14.48
N ASP A 23 -4.95 3.09 14.97
CA ASP A 23 -4.88 4.54 14.81
C ASP A 23 -4.89 4.97 13.33
N ILE A 24 -4.15 4.29 12.44
CA ILE A 24 -4.13 4.58 11.01
C ILE A 24 -5.50 4.33 10.36
N TYR A 25 -6.08 3.15 10.56
CA TYR A 25 -7.26 2.72 9.82
C TYR A 25 -8.60 3.15 10.44
N SER A 26 -8.62 3.63 11.67
CA SER A 26 -9.79 4.28 12.29
C SER A 26 -9.99 5.73 11.79
N ARG A 27 -8.97 6.31 11.15
CA ARG A 27 -9.05 7.66 10.59
C ARG A 27 -9.77 7.68 9.26
N TRP A 28 -10.87 8.43 9.18
CA TRP A 28 -11.64 8.53 7.94
C TRP A 28 -10.82 9.12 6.79
N GLU A 29 -9.93 10.07 7.05
CA GLU A 29 -9.03 10.66 6.05
C GLU A 29 -8.10 9.63 5.38
N VAL A 30 -7.85 8.48 6.02
CA VAL A 30 -7.13 7.33 5.44
C VAL A 30 -8.12 6.32 4.87
N ALA A 31 -9.09 5.87 5.66
CA ALA A 31 -9.99 4.77 5.34
C ALA A 31 -10.88 5.05 4.12
N ARG A 32 -11.27 6.31 3.89
CA ARG A 32 -12.11 6.72 2.75
C ARG A 32 -11.57 6.36 1.38
N TRP A 33 -10.29 6.09 1.28
CA TRP A 33 -9.60 5.76 0.02
C TRP A 33 -9.49 4.26 -0.25
N LEU A 34 -9.85 3.39 0.71
CA LEU A 34 -9.54 1.98 0.70
C LEU A 34 -10.74 1.11 0.33
N GLY A 35 -10.45 0.05 -0.44
CA GLY A 35 -11.43 -0.96 -0.82
C GLY A 35 -12.58 -0.47 -1.68
N SER A 36 -13.52 -1.35 -1.95
CA SER A 36 -14.78 -1.06 -2.68
C SER A 36 -15.78 -0.29 -1.80
N GLU A 37 -15.87 -0.65 -0.53
CA GLU A 37 -16.75 -0.05 0.47
C GLU A 37 -15.91 0.57 1.60
N PRO A 38 -15.52 1.85 1.48
CA PRO A 38 -14.69 2.50 2.48
C PRO A 38 -15.38 2.55 3.85
N ARG A 39 -14.70 2.08 4.87
CA ARG A 39 -15.12 2.26 6.26
C ARG A 39 -13.92 2.41 7.18
N ALA A 40 -14.09 3.21 8.22
CA ALA A 40 -13.09 3.31 9.28
C ALA A 40 -13.11 2.04 10.15
N MET A 41 -11.94 1.64 10.64
CA MET A 41 -11.81 0.54 11.59
C MET A 41 -12.43 0.95 12.94
N GLU A 42 -13.17 0.05 13.58
CA GLU A 42 -13.97 0.36 14.76
C GLU A 42 -13.37 -0.22 16.07
N SER A 43 -12.43 -1.18 15.95
CA SER A 43 -11.86 -1.82 17.14
C SER A 43 -10.42 -2.27 16.94
N ALA A 44 -9.68 -2.37 18.04
CA ALA A 44 -8.34 -2.95 18.07
C ALA A 44 -8.33 -4.44 17.65
N ASP A 45 -9.42 -5.17 17.90
CA ASP A 45 -9.57 -6.55 17.45
C ASP A 45 -9.58 -6.67 15.92
N GLU A 46 -10.11 -5.68 15.21
CA GLU A 46 -10.01 -5.64 13.74
C GLU A 46 -8.56 -5.42 13.29
N ALA A 47 -7.81 -4.56 13.98
CA ALA A 47 -6.40 -4.34 13.69
C ALA A 47 -5.57 -5.61 13.87
N ARG A 48 -5.80 -6.35 14.98
CA ARG A 48 -5.14 -7.63 15.26
C ARG A 48 -5.43 -8.65 14.15
N ARG A 49 -6.71 -8.87 13.82
CA ARG A 49 -7.09 -9.79 12.74
C ARG A 49 -6.51 -9.39 11.38
N LEU A 50 -6.37 -8.10 11.12
CA LEU A 50 -5.76 -7.61 9.88
C LEU A 50 -4.27 -7.94 9.81
N ILE A 51 -3.54 -7.76 10.91
CA ILE A 51 -2.11 -8.11 11.03
C ILE A 51 -1.91 -9.62 10.83
N GLU A 52 -2.68 -10.45 11.53
CA GLU A 52 -2.65 -11.91 11.39
C GLU A 52 -2.90 -12.34 9.94
N ARG A 53 -3.97 -11.84 9.33
CA ARG A 53 -4.32 -12.12 7.94
C ARG A 53 -3.21 -11.70 6.96
N TRP A 54 -2.58 -10.55 7.17
CA TRP A 54 -1.47 -10.11 6.30
C TRP A 54 -0.22 -10.98 6.48
N GLY A 55 0.02 -11.49 7.68
CA GLY A 55 1.06 -12.49 7.94
C GLY A 55 0.83 -13.75 7.11
N ASP A 56 -0.34 -14.37 7.25
CA ASP A 56 -0.73 -15.58 6.52
C ASP A 56 -0.66 -15.40 5.00
N LEU A 57 -1.15 -14.26 4.49
CA LEU A 57 -1.10 -13.94 3.06
C LEU A 57 0.32 -13.73 2.55
N ASN A 58 1.19 -13.09 3.32
CA ASN A 58 2.59 -12.93 2.96
C ASN A 58 3.35 -14.26 2.91
N ASP A 59 2.96 -15.23 3.72
CA ASP A 59 3.56 -16.56 3.74
C ASP A 59 3.06 -17.44 2.59
N SER A 60 1.79 -17.30 2.20
CA SER A 60 1.17 -18.11 1.15
C SER A 60 1.36 -17.56 -0.26
N GLU A 61 1.63 -16.27 -0.44
CA GLU A 61 1.72 -15.58 -1.73
C GLU A 61 3.14 -15.03 -1.98
N PRO A 62 4.04 -15.77 -2.66
CA PRO A 62 5.46 -15.39 -2.76
C PRO A 62 5.74 -14.03 -3.40
N LEU A 63 4.88 -13.57 -4.33
CA LEU A 63 5.04 -12.30 -5.05
C LEU A 63 4.14 -11.18 -4.49
N ALA A 64 3.23 -11.50 -3.57
CA ALA A 64 2.41 -10.50 -2.91
C ALA A 64 3.04 -10.15 -1.55
N ARG A 65 3.04 -8.87 -1.22
CA ARG A 65 3.60 -8.38 0.04
C ARG A 65 2.76 -7.28 0.64
N ARG A 66 2.66 -7.30 1.94
CA ARG A 66 2.02 -6.28 2.76
C ARG A 66 3.00 -5.92 3.87
N TRP A 67 3.74 -4.83 3.66
CA TRP A 67 4.79 -4.40 4.59
C TRP A 67 4.27 -3.37 5.59
N ALA A 68 4.71 -3.51 6.83
CA ALA A 68 4.77 -2.42 7.77
C ALA A 68 5.92 -1.48 7.37
N VAL A 69 5.63 -0.20 7.24
CA VAL A 69 6.64 0.84 6.97
C VAL A 69 6.96 1.56 8.27
N ALA A 70 8.19 1.47 8.73
CA ALA A 70 8.63 2.06 9.98
C ALA A 70 9.91 2.90 9.81
N LEU A 71 10.14 3.82 10.74
CA LEU A 71 11.42 4.49 10.93
C LEU A 71 12.41 3.57 11.66
N PRO A 72 13.73 3.89 11.66
CA PRO A 72 14.74 3.08 12.35
C PRO A 72 14.53 2.95 13.86
N ASP A 73 13.84 3.89 14.50
CA ASP A 73 13.47 3.86 15.91
C ASP A 73 12.24 2.97 16.20
N GLY A 74 11.65 2.38 15.15
CA GLY A 74 10.47 1.52 15.25
C GLY A 74 9.14 2.24 15.07
N HIS A 75 9.12 3.59 14.96
CA HIS A 75 7.87 4.32 14.76
C HIS A 75 7.21 3.92 13.44
N LEU A 76 6.01 3.33 13.53
CA LEU A 76 5.26 2.87 12.37
C LEU A 76 4.59 4.05 11.65
N LEU A 77 4.92 4.22 10.37
CA LEU A 77 4.40 5.29 9.51
C LEU A 77 3.13 4.87 8.74
N GLY A 78 3.06 3.61 8.35
CA GLY A 78 1.97 3.13 7.51
C GLY A 78 2.20 1.74 6.93
N THR A 79 1.45 1.46 5.88
CA THR A 79 1.44 0.21 5.12
C THR A 79 1.86 0.47 3.68
N LEU A 80 2.67 -0.42 3.12
CA LEU A 80 2.89 -0.53 1.70
C LEU A 80 2.47 -1.93 1.23
N ILE A 81 1.72 -2.00 0.14
CA ILE A 81 1.27 -3.26 -0.43
C ILE A 81 1.80 -3.43 -1.86
N LEU A 82 2.05 -4.67 -2.21
CA LEU A 82 2.26 -5.15 -3.58
C LEU A 82 1.47 -6.44 -3.69
N VAL A 83 0.28 -6.38 -4.28
CA VAL A 83 -0.71 -7.47 -4.22
C VAL A 83 -1.43 -7.64 -5.56
N PRO A 84 -1.98 -8.83 -5.86
CA PRO A 84 -2.84 -8.99 -7.03
C PRO A 84 -4.02 -8.03 -6.98
N LEU A 85 -4.33 -7.40 -8.12
CA LEU A 85 -5.54 -6.60 -8.28
C LEU A 85 -6.77 -7.51 -8.23
N PRO A 86 -7.79 -7.19 -7.43
CA PRO A 86 -9.07 -7.91 -7.48
C PRO A 86 -9.69 -7.75 -8.86
N ASP A 87 -10.38 -8.79 -9.33
CA ASP A 87 -11.01 -8.86 -10.66
C ASP A 87 -9.99 -8.72 -11.83
N GLY A 88 -8.70 -8.81 -11.54
CA GLY A 88 -7.60 -8.81 -12.50
C GLY A 88 -7.36 -10.18 -13.12
N ALA A 89 -6.52 -10.23 -14.17
CA ALA A 89 -6.04 -11.45 -14.80
C ALA A 89 -4.57 -11.75 -14.40
N GLY A 90 -4.19 -11.36 -13.17
CA GLY A 90 -2.84 -11.50 -12.63
C GLY A 90 -2.05 -10.20 -12.54
N GLU A 91 -2.68 -9.08 -12.83
CA GLU A 91 -2.10 -7.75 -12.60
C GLU A 91 -1.83 -7.55 -11.11
N VAL A 92 -0.65 -6.98 -10.80
CA VAL A 92 -0.22 -6.68 -9.44
C VAL A 92 -0.25 -5.18 -9.22
N GLU A 93 -0.85 -4.74 -8.10
CA GLU A 93 -0.85 -3.34 -7.72
C GLU A 93 0.17 -3.03 -6.62
N VAL A 94 0.70 -1.81 -6.66
CA VAL A 94 1.34 -1.14 -5.52
C VAL A 94 0.36 -0.16 -4.88
N GLY A 95 0.22 -0.23 -3.56
CA GLY A 95 -0.63 0.68 -2.79
C GLY A 95 0.06 1.15 -1.52
N TRP A 96 -0.40 2.26 -0.97
CA TRP A 96 0.17 2.90 0.23
C TRP A 96 -0.91 3.51 1.11
N HIS A 97 -0.80 3.24 2.41
CA HIS A 97 -1.71 3.76 3.43
C HIS A 97 -0.87 4.30 4.59
N PHE A 98 -0.71 5.61 4.68
CA PHE A 98 0.13 6.23 5.70
C PHE A 98 -0.71 7.03 6.69
N HIS A 99 -0.27 7.02 7.94
CA HIS A 99 -0.84 7.89 8.97
C HIS A 99 -0.65 9.38 8.57
N PRO A 100 -1.60 10.26 8.88
CA PRO A 100 -1.51 11.69 8.52
C PRO A 100 -0.24 12.40 9.01
N ASP A 101 0.32 12.01 10.16
CA ASP A 101 1.58 12.60 10.66
C ASP A 101 2.80 12.31 9.76
N ALA A 102 2.72 11.30 8.90
CA ALA A 102 3.77 10.95 7.96
C ALA A 102 3.60 11.58 6.56
N TRP A 103 2.48 12.30 6.33
CA TRP A 103 2.21 12.91 5.04
C TRP A 103 3.14 14.09 4.74
N GLY A 104 3.34 14.39 3.45
CA GLY A 104 4.14 15.52 3.01
C GLY A 104 5.65 15.38 3.18
N GLN A 105 6.13 14.31 3.83
CA GLN A 105 7.55 14.10 4.15
C GLN A 105 8.30 13.22 3.15
N GLY A 106 7.59 12.73 2.12
CA GLY A 106 8.18 11.91 1.04
C GLY A 106 8.37 10.43 1.37
N TYR A 107 7.96 9.95 2.54
CA TYR A 107 8.09 8.55 2.94
C TYR A 107 7.36 7.60 1.97
N ALA A 108 6.13 7.93 1.57
CA ALA A 108 5.39 7.12 0.61
C ALA A 108 6.11 7.00 -0.74
N SER A 109 6.71 8.10 -1.25
CA SER A 109 7.47 8.06 -2.51
C SER A 109 8.73 7.22 -2.40
N GLU A 110 9.44 7.31 -1.27
CA GLU A 110 10.66 6.55 -1.01
C GLU A 110 10.39 5.06 -0.94
N THR A 111 9.40 4.68 -0.16
CA THR A 111 9.07 3.27 0.09
C THR A 111 8.35 2.61 -1.08
N ALA A 112 7.46 3.32 -1.79
CA ALA A 112 6.83 2.81 -3.00
C ALA A 112 7.86 2.56 -4.12
N ARG A 113 8.87 3.44 -4.28
CA ARG A 113 9.96 3.19 -5.23
C ARG A 113 10.75 1.92 -4.88
N ALA A 114 10.99 1.68 -3.61
CA ALA A 114 11.67 0.46 -3.16
C ALA A 114 10.84 -0.79 -3.43
N ALA A 115 9.52 -0.73 -3.21
CA ALA A 115 8.62 -1.85 -3.51
C ALA A 115 8.49 -2.13 -5.02
N LEU A 116 8.43 -1.09 -5.86
CA LEU A 116 8.49 -1.26 -7.33
C LEU A 116 9.78 -1.97 -7.74
N GLY A 117 10.93 -1.49 -7.23
CA GLY A 117 12.23 -2.12 -7.48
C GLY A 117 12.27 -3.59 -7.05
N TRP A 118 11.72 -3.88 -5.88
CA TRP A 118 11.60 -5.26 -5.38
C TRP A 118 10.75 -6.13 -6.33
N GLY A 119 9.58 -5.65 -6.74
CA GLY A 119 8.70 -6.38 -7.65
C GLY A 119 9.36 -6.69 -8.99
N PHE A 120 10.05 -5.72 -9.59
CA PHE A 120 10.80 -5.92 -10.83
C PHE A 120 11.97 -6.89 -10.68
N GLN A 121 12.68 -6.87 -9.56
CA GLN A 121 13.75 -7.82 -9.25
C GLN A 121 13.23 -9.26 -9.09
N HIS A 122 11.96 -9.42 -8.67
CA HIS A 122 11.31 -10.71 -8.50
C HIS A 122 10.49 -11.14 -9.72
N GLY A 123 10.69 -10.48 -10.87
CA GLY A 123 10.17 -10.95 -12.15
C GLY A 123 8.82 -10.37 -12.57
N LEU A 124 8.25 -9.41 -11.83
CA LEU A 124 7.06 -8.73 -12.32
C LEU A 124 7.43 -7.88 -13.55
N PRO A 125 6.75 -8.01 -14.70
CA PRO A 125 7.05 -7.24 -15.90
C PRO A 125 6.50 -5.80 -15.80
N GLU A 126 5.40 -5.64 -15.08
CA GLU A 126 4.70 -4.38 -14.86
C GLU A 126 4.00 -4.39 -13.50
N ILE A 127 3.80 -3.21 -12.94
CA ILE A 127 3.11 -3.01 -11.66
C ILE A 127 2.16 -1.84 -11.84
N PHE A 128 0.93 -2.02 -11.37
CA PHE A 128 -0.12 -1.02 -11.49
C PHE A 128 -0.33 -0.24 -10.18
N ALA A 129 -0.97 0.92 -10.28
CA ALA A 129 -1.62 1.56 -9.15
C ALA A 129 -3.02 2.01 -9.60
N VAL A 130 -4.01 1.80 -8.74
CA VAL A 130 -5.37 2.26 -8.97
C VAL A 130 -5.74 3.27 -7.89
N VAL A 131 -6.26 4.41 -8.30
CA VAL A 131 -6.44 5.57 -7.42
C VAL A 131 -7.83 6.16 -7.63
N ARG A 132 -8.54 6.48 -6.55
CA ARG A 132 -9.82 7.22 -6.67
C ARG A 132 -9.58 8.57 -7.34
N PRO A 133 -10.45 9.01 -8.29
CA PRO A 133 -10.19 10.23 -9.10
C PRO A 133 -10.03 11.51 -8.30
N ASP A 134 -10.61 11.57 -7.10
CA ASP A 134 -10.52 12.72 -6.19
C ASP A 134 -9.34 12.64 -5.19
N ASN A 135 -8.54 11.56 -5.23
CA ASN A 135 -7.34 11.43 -4.41
C ASN A 135 -6.11 12.07 -5.09
N ALA A 136 -6.10 13.40 -5.13
CA ALA A 136 -5.04 14.17 -5.78
C ALA A 136 -3.63 13.85 -5.21
N ALA A 137 -3.52 13.54 -3.92
CA ALA A 137 -2.24 13.22 -3.28
C ALA A 137 -1.63 11.92 -3.85
N SER A 138 -2.44 10.87 -4.00
CA SER A 138 -2.00 9.59 -4.57
C SER A 138 -1.74 9.70 -6.08
N ILE A 139 -2.54 10.46 -6.83
CA ILE A 139 -2.29 10.76 -8.26
C ILE A 139 -0.93 11.45 -8.41
N ALA A 140 -0.65 12.47 -7.60
CA ALA A 140 0.64 13.16 -7.61
C ALA A 140 1.81 12.23 -7.22
N LEU A 141 1.56 11.25 -6.33
CA LEU A 141 2.57 10.25 -5.98
C LEU A 141 2.86 9.32 -7.17
N CYS A 142 1.87 8.82 -7.89
CA CYS A 142 2.06 8.02 -9.10
C CYS A 142 2.93 8.78 -10.13
N ALA A 143 2.66 10.07 -10.34
CA ALA A 143 3.47 10.91 -11.23
C ALA A 143 4.93 11.03 -10.75
N ARG A 144 5.17 11.25 -9.44
CA ARG A 144 6.54 11.28 -8.86
C ARG A 144 7.28 9.96 -8.94
N LEU A 145 6.57 8.85 -9.00
CA LEU A 145 7.14 7.52 -9.23
C LEU A 145 7.47 7.26 -10.70
N GLY A 146 7.07 8.16 -11.60
CA GLY A 146 7.24 7.99 -13.04
C GLY A 146 6.27 6.99 -13.68
N MET A 147 5.16 6.69 -13.00
CA MET A 147 4.16 5.78 -13.54
C MET A 147 3.40 6.43 -14.71
N GLN A 148 3.16 5.66 -15.75
CA GLN A 148 2.36 6.08 -16.92
C GLN A 148 0.88 6.08 -16.55
N ALA A 149 0.20 7.20 -16.76
CA ALA A 149 -1.26 7.28 -16.67
C ALA A 149 -1.91 6.55 -17.86
N LEU A 150 -2.82 5.63 -17.57
CA LEU A 150 -3.56 4.86 -18.60
C LEU A 150 -5.03 5.30 -18.73
N GLY A 151 -5.45 6.32 -17.98
CA GLY A 151 -6.82 6.80 -17.95
C GLY A 151 -7.68 6.09 -16.91
N ARG A 152 -9.00 6.23 -17.04
CA ARG A 152 -9.97 5.67 -16.10
C ARG A 152 -10.34 4.24 -16.43
N THR A 153 -10.65 3.47 -15.37
CA THR A 153 -11.13 2.10 -15.46
C THR A 153 -12.21 1.83 -14.41
N THR A 154 -13.13 0.93 -14.72
CA THR A 154 -14.11 0.38 -13.78
C THR A 154 -13.87 -1.10 -13.52
N ARG A 155 -12.74 -1.64 -13.99
CA ARG A 155 -12.44 -3.07 -13.94
C ARG A 155 -12.15 -3.57 -12.53
N TYR A 156 -11.61 -2.72 -11.66
CA TYR A 156 -11.11 -3.13 -10.35
C TYR A 156 -11.94 -2.53 -9.22
N TYR A 157 -12.08 -3.25 -8.12
CA TYR A 157 -12.77 -2.79 -6.90
C TYR A 157 -14.24 -2.33 -7.10
N GLY A 158 -14.87 -2.65 -8.24
CA GLY A 158 -16.25 -2.22 -8.52
C GLY A 158 -16.46 -0.70 -8.53
N SER A 159 -15.40 0.08 -8.79
CA SER A 159 -15.40 1.55 -8.70
C SER A 159 -14.71 2.16 -9.91
N GLU A 160 -15.04 3.42 -10.24
CA GLU A 160 -14.26 4.19 -11.23
C GLU A 160 -12.94 4.64 -10.58
N LEU A 161 -11.80 4.32 -11.22
CA LEU A 161 -10.45 4.57 -10.72
C LEU A 161 -9.56 5.12 -11.83
N GLU A 162 -8.63 5.98 -11.49
CA GLU A 162 -7.48 6.32 -12.36
C GLU A 162 -6.48 5.16 -12.31
N LEU A 163 -6.05 4.71 -13.47
CA LEU A 163 -5.13 3.59 -13.64
C LEU A 163 -3.74 4.10 -14.03
N PHE A 164 -2.74 3.64 -13.32
CA PHE A 164 -1.33 3.94 -13.58
C PHE A 164 -0.53 2.65 -13.73
N ARG A 165 0.56 2.71 -14.50
CA ARG A 165 1.44 1.57 -14.74
C ARG A 165 2.91 1.97 -14.63
N ALA A 166 3.69 1.17 -13.92
CA ALA A 166 5.15 1.17 -13.98
C ALA A 166 5.64 -0.07 -14.75
N THR A 167 6.64 0.09 -15.58
CA THR A 167 7.36 -0.99 -16.28
C THR A 167 8.83 -0.95 -15.89
N ARG A 168 9.51 -2.08 -16.05
CA ARG A 168 10.95 -2.23 -15.79
C ARG A 168 11.79 -1.37 -16.71
#